data_18c3b00fa5dd82713202c089eb993c11
#
_entry.id   18c3b00fa5dd82713202c089eb993c11
#
_cell.length_a   1.000
_cell.length_b   1.000
_cell.length_c   1.000
_cell.angle_alpha   90.00
_cell.angle_beta   90.00
_cell.angle_gamma   90.00
#
_symmetry.space_group_name_H-M   'P 1'
#
loop_
_entity.id
_entity.type
_entity.pdbx_description
1 polymer ?
#
loop_
_entity_poly.entity_id
_entity_poly.type
_entity_poly.pdbx_seq_one_letter_code
_entity_poly.pdbx_strand_id
1 'polypeptide(L)'
;VATAGAHNTTSFTRQYTVGDIIKINGEERRVKAVTNASSMTVNLAFTNTATAQTHSRTWEYAGVFDKEPVTTEHSAKAGALYDEVHIAVIDEDGLWTGNREEGLETYTGLYVAKNARNEDGTSAYYVDAINRRSKYIWWMDHDALGDAYTTAGADITAWGTAAGSGTEYQ
;
A
#
# COMPACT_ATOMS: atom_id res chain seq x y z
N VAL A 1 14.90 17.78 -5.05
CA VAL A 1 15.24 16.40 -4.67
C VAL A 1 15.04 16.26 -3.16
N ALA A 2 14.28 15.29 -2.72
CA ALA A 2 14.20 14.91 -1.31
C ALA A 2 15.26 13.85 -1.03
N THR A 3 15.95 13.96 0.10
CA THR A 3 17.01 13.04 0.48
C THR A 3 16.74 12.49 1.87
N ALA A 4 16.86 11.19 2.06
CA ALA A 4 16.73 10.55 3.36
C ALA A 4 17.91 10.91 4.27
N GLY A 5 17.62 11.20 5.52
CA GLY A 5 18.64 11.48 6.53
C GLY A 5 19.32 10.22 7.06
N ALA A 6 20.46 10.38 7.70
CA ALA A 6 21.34 9.28 8.12
C ALA A 6 20.81 8.39 9.27
N HIS A 7 19.63 8.68 9.79
CA HIS A 7 19.01 7.84 10.81
C HIS A 7 17.95 6.96 10.21
N ASN A 8 18.38 5.82 9.49
CA ASN A 8 17.31 5.53 8.96
C ASN A 8 16.95 4.30 8.37
N THR A 9 15.86 3.93 8.77
CA THR A 9 14.92 2.99 8.20
C THR A 9 14.16 3.54 6.98
N THR A 10 14.32 4.80 6.62
CA THR A 10 13.66 5.37 5.45
C THR A 10 14.27 4.83 4.17
N SER A 11 13.48 4.11 3.40
CA SER A 11 13.85 3.66 2.07
C SER A 11 12.78 4.14 1.09
N PHE A 12 13.09 5.17 0.31
CA PHE A 12 12.13 5.73 -0.63
C PHE A 12 11.63 4.70 -1.66
N THR A 13 12.50 3.78 -2.07
CA THR A 13 12.11 2.71 -3.01
C THR A 13 11.11 1.70 -2.43
N ARG A 14 11.00 1.62 -1.10
CA ARG A 14 10.04 0.74 -0.42
C ARG A 14 8.78 1.47 0.04
N GLN A 15 8.91 2.77 0.30
CA GLN A 15 7.89 3.56 0.94
C GLN A 15 7.08 4.43 -0.02
N TYR A 16 7.61 4.70 -1.21
CA TYR A 16 6.99 5.61 -2.16
C TYR A 16 6.98 5.07 -3.58
N THR A 17 5.90 5.35 -4.28
CA THR A 17 5.77 5.16 -5.73
C THR A 17 5.58 6.52 -6.42
N VAL A 18 5.75 6.53 -7.74
CA VAL A 18 5.43 7.72 -8.54
C VAL A 18 3.93 7.98 -8.42
N GLY A 19 3.57 9.24 -8.21
CA GLY A 19 2.18 9.64 -7.99
C GLY A 19 1.84 9.91 -6.53
N ASP A 20 2.45 9.19 -5.58
CA ASP A 20 2.21 9.39 -4.15
C ASP A 20 2.40 10.84 -3.70
N ILE A 21 1.70 11.22 -2.66
CA ILE A 21 1.86 12.51 -2.01
C ILE A 21 2.75 12.36 -0.78
N ILE A 22 3.84 13.09 -0.76
CA ILE A 22 4.68 13.25 0.44
C ILE A 22 4.35 14.56 1.12
N LYS A 23 4.16 14.53 2.44
CA LYS A 23 3.96 15.71 3.28
C LYS A 23 5.13 15.88 4.23
N ILE A 24 5.76 17.05 4.21
CA ILE A 24 6.86 17.45 5.11
C ILE A 24 6.55 18.84 5.63
N ASN A 25 6.58 19.04 6.95
CA ASN A 25 6.33 20.34 7.58
C ASN A 25 5.03 21.04 7.10
N GLY A 26 3.98 20.26 6.84
CA GLY A 26 2.70 20.79 6.37
C GLY A 26 2.63 21.01 4.85
N GLU A 27 3.75 20.97 4.13
CA GLU A 27 3.77 21.11 2.68
C GLU A 27 3.62 19.74 2.01
N GLU A 28 2.70 19.64 1.05
CA GLU A 28 2.43 18.44 0.26
C GLU A 28 3.03 18.55 -1.13
N ARG A 29 3.68 17.48 -1.57
CA ARG A 29 4.27 17.38 -2.91
C ARG A 29 3.99 16.01 -3.51
N ARG A 30 3.73 15.97 -4.81
CA ARG A 30 3.58 14.71 -5.55
C ARG A 30 4.95 14.15 -5.91
N VAL A 31 5.16 12.86 -5.69
CA VAL A 31 6.36 12.13 -6.09
C VAL A 31 6.37 11.99 -7.61
N LYS A 32 7.46 12.45 -8.24
CA LYS A 32 7.64 12.43 -9.69
C LYS A 32 8.57 11.30 -10.15
N ALA A 33 9.53 10.95 -9.33
CA ALA A 33 10.43 9.83 -9.57
C ALA A 33 11.07 9.37 -8.25
N VAL A 34 11.21 8.08 -8.07
CA VAL A 34 12.01 7.49 -6.99
C VAL A 34 13.30 6.98 -7.60
N THR A 35 14.40 7.67 -7.33
CA THR A 35 15.70 7.39 -7.96
C THR A 35 16.40 6.21 -7.28
N ASN A 36 16.39 6.18 -5.96
CA ASN A 36 16.97 5.10 -5.15
C ASN A 36 16.42 5.17 -3.72
N ALA A 37 16.92 4.31 -2.83
CA ALA A 37 16.46 4.24 -1.44
C ALA A 37 16.59 5.55 -0.64
N SER A 38 17.47 6.46 -1.05
CA SER A 38 17.76 7.70 -0.31
C SER A 38 17.44 8.98 -1.11
N SER A 39 16.92 8.86 -2.33
CA SER A 39 16.67 10.01 -3.21
C SER A 39 15.44 9.83 -4.05
N MET A 40 14.59 10.85 -4.07
CA MET A 40 13.43 10.97 -4.95
C MET A 40 13.24 12.39 -5.42
N THR A 41 12.50 12.57 -6.50
CA THR A 41 12.15 13.87 -7.07
C THR A 41 10.66 14.11 -6.89
N VAL A 42 10.31 15.32 -6.49
CA VAL A 42 8.92 15.77 -6.36
C VAL A 42 8.58 16.81 -7.43
N ASN A 43 7.29 17.05 -7.65
CA ASN A 43 6.78 17.94 -8.70
C ASN A 43 7.16 19.41 -8.48
N LEU A 44 7.30 19.85 -7.23
CA LEU A 44 7.67 21.21 -6.85
C LEU A 44 8.62 21.16 -5.65
N ALA A 45 9.59 22.05 -5.60
CA ALA A 45 10.51 22.14 -4.46
C ALA A 45 9.76 22.47 -3.16
N PHE A 46 10.24 21.94 -2.05
CA PHE A 46 9.82 22.40 -0.72
C PHE A 46 10.38 23.81 -0.47
N THR A 47 9.61 24.61 0.24
CA THR A 47 9.99 26.00 0.56
C THR A 47 11.21 26.06 1.45
N ASN A 48 11.31 25.13 2.39
CA ASN A 48 12.41 25.05 3.33
C ASN A 48 13.23 23.77 3.13
N THR A 49 14.54 23.93 3.07
CA THR A 49 15.47 22.79 3.21
C THR A 49 15.61 22.47 4.69
N ALA A 50 15.25 21.26 5.06
CA ALA A 50 15.40 20.80 6.42
C ALA A 50 15.95 19.37 6.42
N THR A 51 16.78 19.05 7.41
CA THR A 51 17.30 17.70 7.63
C THR A 51 16.51 17.00 8.72
N ALA A 52 16.40 15.67 8.65
CA ALA A 52 15.78 14.84 9.67
C ALA A 52 14.31 15.21 9.99
N GLN A 53 13.53 15.60 8.98
CA GLN A 53 12.12 15.91 9.15
C GLN A 53 11.26 14.66 9.09
N THR A 54 10.26 14.63 9.95
CA THR A 54 9.18 13.64 9.86
C THR A 54 8.39 13.87 8.58
N HIS A 55 8.09 12.79 7.88
CA HIS A 55 7.27 12.84 6.68
C HIS A 55 6.12 11.83 6.80
N SER A 56 5.04 12.10 6.09
CA SER A 56 3.96 11.14 5.89
C SER A 56 3.73 10.94 4.40
N ARG A 57 3.20 9.77 4.07
CA ARG A 57 2.80 9.39 2.73
C ARG A 57 1.29 9.32 2.65
N THR A 58 0.74 9.77 1.53
CA THR A 58 -0.61 9.44 1.12
C THR A 58 -0.52 8.79 -0.25
N TRP A 59 -1.13 7.62 -0.40
CA TRP A 59 -1.19 6.94 -1.68
C TRP A 59 -1.98 7.78 -2.70
N GLU A 60 -1.54 7.79 -3.96
CA GLU A 60 -2.15 8.58 -5.03
C GLU A 60 -3.67 8.38 -5.15
N TYR A 61 -4.11 7.13 -5.02
CA TYR A 61 -5.53 6.77 -5.11
C TYR A 61 -6.25 6.65 -3.75
N ALA A 62 -5.65 7.13 -2.67
CA ALA A 62 -6.28 7.09 -1.36
C ALA A 62 -7.66 7.76 -1.32
N GLY A 63 -7.86 8.79 -2.16
CA GLY A 63 -9.12 9.52 -2.24
C GLY A 63 -10.31 8.75 -2.82
N VAL A 64 -10.09 7.55 -3.38
CA VAL A 64 -11.20 6.68 -3.84
C VAL A 64 -11.81 5.85 -2.70
N PHE A 65 -11.23 5.93 -1.50
CA PHE A 65 -11.69 5.22 -0.30
C PHE A 65 -12.11 6.20 0.79
N ASP A 66 -13.15 5.84 1.53
CA ASP A 66 -13.66 6.68 2.64
C ASP A 66 -12.75 6.67 3.87
N LYS A 67 -11.92 5.64 4.01
CA LYS A 67 -11.01 5.45 5.15
C LYS A 67 -9.75 4.69 4.74
N GLU A 68 -8.73 4.82 5.55
CA GLU A 68 -7.51 4.02 5.45
C GLU A 68 -7.74 2.57 5.92
N PRO A 69 -6.99 1.57 5.39
CA PRO A 69 -7.00 0.22 5.92
C PRO A 69 -6.46 0.20 7.36
N VAL A 70 -7.04 -0.64 8.19
CA VAL A 70 -6.73 -0.69 9.63
C VAL A 70 -6.30 -2.09 10.05
N THR A 71 -5.86 -2.21 11.31
CA THR A 71 -5.72 -3.50 11.97
C THR A 71 -7.09 -3.96 12.44
N THR A 72 -7.52 -5.14 12.02
CA THR A 72 -8.81 -5.68 12.45
C THR A 72 -8.76 -6.15 13.90
N GLU A 73 -9.91 -6.19 14.54
CA GLU A 73 -10.02 -6.69 15.93
C GLU A 73 -9.56 -8.16 16.03
N HIS A 74 -9.83 -8.96 14.99
CA HIS A 74 -9.39 -10.35 14.92
C HIS A 74 -7.86 -10.46 14.94
N SER A 75 -7.21 -9.70 14.10
CA SER A 75 -5.74 -9.70 14.00
C SER A 75 -5.08 -9.07 15.22
N ALA A 76 -5.65 -7.98 15.75
CA ALA A 76 -5.16 -7.37 16.98
C ALA A 76 -5.17 -8.34 18.17
N LYS A 77 -6.21 -9.17 18.30
CA LYS A 77 -6.30 -10.22 19.32
C LYS A 77 -5.25 -11.32 19.14
N ALA A 78 -4.83 -11.56 17.91
CA ALA A 78 -3.77 -12.50 17.57
C ALA A 78 -2.36 -11.88 17.63
N GLY A 79 -2.23 -10.58 17.95
CA GLY A 79 -0.97 -9.85 17.98
C GLY A 79 -0.44 -9.47 16.59
N ALA A 80 -1.26 -9.61 15.54
CA ALA A 80 -0.94 -9.14 14.19
C ALA A 80 -1.41 -7.70 13.98
N LEU A 81 -0.79 -6.99 13.05
CA LEU A 81 -1.10 -5.61 12.72
C LEU A 81 -1.28 -5.45 11.20
N TYR A 82 -2.04 -4.44 10.77
CA TYR A 82 -2.17 -4.02 9.38
C TYR A 82 -2.60 -5.13 8.41
N ASP A 83 -3.60 -5.89 8.79
CA ASP A 83 -4.11 -7.03 8.01
C ASP A 83 -5.22 -6.66 7.02
N GLU A 84 -5.81 -5.47 7.14
CA GLU A 84 -6.77 -4.97 6.17
C GLU A 84 -6.05 -4.39 4.94
N VAL A 85 -6.57 -4.68 3.75
CA VAL A 85 -6.11 -4.10 2.49
C VAL A 85 -7.27 -3.50 1.72
N HIS A 86 -6.99 -2.37 1.07
CA HIS A 86 -7.89 -1.74 0.11
C HIS A 86 -7.30 -1.90 -1.29
N ILE A 87 -8.13 -2.22 -2.26
CA ILE A 87 -7.71 -2.44 -3.64
C ILE A 87 -8.54 -1.56 -4.56
N ALA A 88 -7.85 -0.78 -5.39
CA ALA A 88 -8.43 -0.02 -6.49
C ALA A 88 -7.96 -0.59 -7.82
N VAL A 89 -8.87 -0.77 -8.76
CA VAL A 89 -8.59 -1.09 -10.15
C VAL A 89 -8.80 0.19 -10.94
N ILE A 90 -7.74 0.67 -11.56
CA ILE A 90 -7.70 1.98 -12.24
C ILE A 90 -7.39 1.79 -13.73
N ASP A 91 -8.13 2.49 -14.58
CA ASP A 91 -7.86 2.60 -16.01
C ASP A 91 -6.79 3.67 -16.27
N GLU A 92 -5.53 3.32 -16.08
CA GLU A 92 -4.43 4.27 -16.10
C GLU A 92 -4.28 4.99 -17.44
N ASP A 93 -4.48 4.29 -18.53
CA ASP A 93 -4.30 4.80 -19.89
C ASP A 93 -5.61 5.20 -20.59
N GLY A 94 -6.76 4.90 -19.99
CA GLY A 94 -8.07 5.24 -20.53
C GLY A 94 -8.55 4.31 -21.64
N LEU A 95 -7.97 3.12 -21.78
CA LEU A 95 -8.35 2.20 -22.85
C LEU A 95 -9.72 1.51 -22.63
N TRP A 96 -10.18 1.45 -21.39
CA TRP A 96 -11.44 0.82 -21.03
C TRP A 96 -12.62 1.80 -20.97
N THR A 97 -12.37 2.96 -20.36
CA THR A 97 -13.42 3.96 -20.12
C THR A 97 -13.39 5.12 -21.10
N GLY A 98 -12.25 5.34 -21.75
CA GLY A 98 -11.98 6.52 -22.56
C GLY A 98 -11.36 7.67 -21.76
N ASN A 99 -11.28 7.54 -20.43
CA ASN A 99 -10.71 8.55 -19.55
C ASN A 99 -9.53 7.95 -18.78
N ARG A 100 -8.42 8.67 -18.76
CA ARG A 100 -7.23 8.24 -18.00
C ARG A 100 -7.48 8.35 -16.50
N GLU A 101 -6.86 7.43 -15.75
CA GLU A 101 -6.90 7.41 -14.28
C GLU A 101 -8.31 7.25 -13.70
N GLU A 102 -9.25 6.73 -14.49
CA GLU A 102 -10.61 6.47 -14.01
C GLU A 102 -10.68 5.17 -13.21
N GLY A 103 -11.40 5.22 -12.07
CA GLY A 103 -11.60 4.05 -11.20
C GLY A 103 -12.60 3.07 -11.82
N LEU A 104 -12.19 1.82 -12.02
CA LEU A 104 -13.02 0.74 -12.52
C LEU A 104 -13.72 -0.01 -11.38
N GLU A 105 -12.98 -0.38 -10.35
CA GLU A 105 -13.48 -1.11 -9.19
C GLU A 105 -12.73 -0.68 -7.92
N THR A 106 -13.43 -0.71 -6.79
CA THR A 106 -12.84 -0.51 -5.48
C THR A 106 -13.27 -1.61 -4.52
N TYR A 107 -12.36 -2.06 -3.69
CA TYR A 107 -12.59 -3.08 -2.68
C TYR A 107 -12.05 -2.58 -1.34
N THR A 108 -12.90 -2.62 -0.32
CA THR A 108 -12.57 -2.30 1.07
C THR A 108 -12.90 -3.50 1.96
N GLY A 109 -12.35 -3.53 3.17
CA GLY A 109 -12.65 -4.60 4.12
C GLY A 109 -12.14 -5.96 3.67
N LEU A 110 -11.06 -5.99 2.90
CA LEU A 110 -10.38 -7.21 2.51
C LEU A 110 -9.21 -7.47 3.47
N TYR A 111 -8.89 -8.73 3.65
CA TYR A 111 -7.85 -9.15 4.59
C TYR A 111 -6.80 -10.01 3.90
N VAL A 112 -5.56 -9.92 4.39
CA VAL A 112 -4.46 -10.79 3.95
C VAL A 112 -4.56 -12.21 4.53
N ALA A 113 -5.29 -12.38 5.63
CA ALA A 113 -5.46 -13.68 6.28
C ALA A 113 -6.41 -14.59 5.48
N LYS A 114 -5.93 -15.77 5.08
CA LYS A 114 -6.71 -16.75 4.29
C LYS A 114 -7.98 -17.25 4.99
N ASN A 115 -8.01 -17.23 6.31
CA ASN A 115 -9.14 -17.66 7.12
C ASN A 115 -10.10 -16.54 7.53
N ALA A 116 -9.85 -15.31 7.08
CA ALA A 116 -10.71 -14.18 7.36
C ALA A 116 -12.11 -14.37 6.77
N ARG A 117 -13.13 -13.97 7.53
CA ARG A 117 -14.54 -14.07 7.14
C ARG A 117 -15.24 -12.73 7.37
N ASN A 118 -16.15 -12.41 6.49
CA ASN A 118 -17.14 -11.35 6.68
C ASN A 118 -18.19 -11.79 7.70
N GLU A 119 -19.00 -10.85 8.15
CA GLU A 119 -20.11 -11.14 9.08
C GLU A 119 -21.13 -12.16 8.55
N ASP A 120 -21.30 -12.21 7.25
CA ASP A 120 -22.17 -13.18 6.52
C ASP A 120 -21.51 -14.56 6.34
N GLY A 121 -20.30 -14.77 6.86
CA GLY A 121 -19.53 -16.01 6.75
C GLY A 121 -18.78 -16.20 5.43
N THR A 122 -18.92 -15.30 4.46
CA THR A 122 -18.16 -15.37 3.21
C THR A 122 -16.68 -15.06 3.43
N SER A 123 -15.81 -15.54 2.53
CA SER A 123 -14.38 -15.23 2.61
C SER A 123 -14.14 -13.73 2.45
N ALA A 124 -13.42 -13.14 3.38
CA ALA A 124 -12.90 -11.79 3.32
C ALA A 124 -11.44 -11.76 2.85
N TYR A 125 -10.84 -12.90 2.54
CA TYR A 125 -9.50 -12.99 1.96
C TYR A 125 -9.47 -12.32 0.60
N TYR A 126 -8.53 -11.40 0.39
CA TYR A 126 -8.49 -10.54 -0.78
C TYR A 126 -8.44 -11.32 -2.11
N VAL A 127 -7.73 -12.45 -2.16
CA VAL A 127 -7.64 -13.29 -3.37
C VAL A 127 -9.01 -13.85 -3.75
N ASP A 128 -9.72 -14.41 -2.78
CA ASP A 128 -11.06 -14.98 -2.99
C ASP A 128 -12.06 -13.88 -3.38
N ALA A 129 -11.95 -12.72 -2.76
CA ALA A 129 -12.84 -11.60 -3.04
C ALA A 129 -12.65 -11.06 -4.46
N ILE A 130 -11.40 -10.87 -4.89
CA ILE A 130 -11.06 -10.43 -6.25
C ILE A 130 -11.56 -11.46 -7.26
N ASN A 131 -11.16 -12.72 -7.12
CA ASN A 131 -11.48 -13.77 -8.11
C ASN A 131 -13.00 -14.05 -8.23
N ARG A 132 -13.76 -13.74 -7.19
CA ARG A 132 -15.22 -13.90 -7.20
C ARG A 132 -15.96 -12.68 -7.73
N ARG A 133 -15.44 -11.48 -7.50
CA ARG A 133 -16.19 -10.22 -7.67
C ARG A 133 -15.69 -9.36 -8.81
N SER A 134 -14.40 -9.41 -9.14
CA SER A 134 -13.84 -8.55 -10.17
C SER A 134 -14.26 -8.97 -11.56
N LYS A 135 -14.47 -7.96 -12.42
CA LYS A 135 -14.73 -8.11 -13.85
C LYS A 135 -13.50 -7.84 -14.70
N TYR A 136 -12.49 -7.23 -14.12
CA TYR A 136 -11.31 -6.71 -14.84
C TYR A 136 -10.04 -7.48 -14.51
N ILE A 137 -9.89 -7.97 -13.27
CA ILE A 137 -8.67 -8.62 -12.80
C ILE A 137 -8.95 -9.97 -12.15
N TRP A 138 -7.96 -10.86 -12.23
CA TRP A 138 -7.91 -12.11 -11.49
C TRP A 138 -6.57 -12.21 -10.80
N TRP A 139 -6.61 -12.65 -9.56
CA TRP A 139 -5.41 -12.99 -8.84
C TRP A 139 -4.92 -14.36 -9.31
N MET A 140 -3.69 -14.44 -9.80
CA MET A 140 -3.10 -15.71 -10.24
C MET A 140 -2.19 -16.30 -9.19
N ASP A 141 -1.21 -15.53 -8.74
CA ASP A 141 -0.20 -16.02 -7.79
C ASP A 141 0.49 -14.84 -7.11
N HIS A 142 1.13 -15.10 -5.99
CA HIS A 142 2.06 -14.20 -5.35
C HIS A 142 3.30 -14.99 -4.91
N ASP A 143 4.39 -14.32 -4.66
CA ASP A 143 5.62 -14.92 -4.21
C ASP A 143 5.35 -15.84 -3.01
N ALA A 144 6.02 -17.00 -2.97
CA ALA A 144 5.86 -18.02 -1.93
C ALA A 144 5.95 -17.50 -0.48
N LEU A 145 6.58 -16.35 -0.31
CA LEU A 145 6.63 -15.62 0.97
C LEU A 145 5.27 -15.02 1.38
N GLY A 146 4.35 -14.80 0.44
CA GLY A 146 2.98 -14.40 0.74
C GLY A 146 2.19 -15.44 1.53
N ASP A 147 2.61 -16.68 1.53
CA ASP A 147 2.01 -17.73 2.34
C ASP A 147 2.44 -17.69 3.83
N ALA A 148 3.47 -16.93 4.18
CA ALA A 148 3.94 -16.76 5.55
C ALA A 148 2.91 -16.09 6.49
N TYR A 149 1.84 -15.49 5.93
CA TYR A 149 0.73 -14.90 6.69
C TYR A 149 -0.16 -15.87 7.43
N THR A 150 0.06 -17.15 7.26
CA THR A 150 -0.79 -18.17 7.90
C THR A 150 -0.45 -18.41 9.36
N THR A 151 0.62 -17.82 9.87
CA THR A 151 1.05 -18.01 11.26
C THR A 151 0.85 -16.70 12.03
N ALA A 152 -0.02 -16.70 13.01
CA ALA A 152 -0.19 -15.58 13.93
C ALA A 152 1.17 -15.21 14.57
N GLY A 153 1.57 -13.94 14.43
CA GLY A 153 2.82 -13.44 14.99
C GLY A 153 4.05 -13.57 14.07
N ALA A 154 3.90 -14.06 12.84
CA ALA A 154 4.98 -13.94 11.86
C ALA A 154 5.07 -12.50 11.37
N ASP A 155 6.27 -11.93 11.42
CA ASP A 155 6.53 -10.63 10.79
C ASP A 155 6.17 -10.72 9.31
N ILE A 156 5.31 -9.81 8.90
CA ILE A 156 4.86 -9.73 7.52
C ILE A 156 6.02 -9.21 6.69
N THR A 157 6.63 -10.07 5.89
CA THR A 157 7.58 -9.63 4.87
C THR A 157 6.83 -8.94 3.73
N ALA A 158 7.40 -7.90 3.16
CA ALA A 158 6.78 -7.14 2.09
C ALA A 158 6.45 -8.05 0.90
N TRP A 159 5.29 -7.81 0.31
CA TRP A 159 4.88 -8.49 -0.90
C TRP A 159 5.93 -8.35 -2.00
N GLY A 160 6.30 -9.47 -2.60
CA GLY A 160 7.22 -9.49 -3.73
C GLY A 160 8.68 -9.20 -3.39
N THR A 161 9.07 -9.16 -2.12
CA THR A 161 10.48 -9.09 -1.74
C THR A 161 10.94 -10.41 -1.14
N ALA A 162 12.01 -10.97 -1.70
CA ALA A 162 12.72 -12.07 -1.09
C ALA A 162 13.10 -11.73 0.35
N ALA A 163 12.89 -12.69 1.24
CA ALA A 163 13.09 -12.61 2.67
C ALA A 163 14.17 -11.62 3.12
N GLY A 164 13.73 -10.48 3.53
CA GLY A 164 14.53 -9.52 4.27
C GLY A 164 13.70 -9.15 5.47
N SER A 165 14.27 -9.21 6.63
CA SER A 165 13.69 -8.89 7.92
C SER A 165 12.61 -7.81 7.87
N GLY A 166 11.42 -8.15 8.33
CA GLY A 166 10.36 -7.26 8.77
C GLY A 166 10.11 -6.05 7.90
N THR A 167 9.31 -6.19 6.86
CA THR A 167 8.79 -5.04 6.12
C THR A 167 7.30 -4.95 6.37
N GLU A 168 6.88 -3.85 6.97
CA GLU A 168 5.48 -3.50 7.13
C GLU A 168 4.86 -3.26 5.75
N TYR A 169 3.63 -3.73 5.55
CA TYR A 169 2.82 -3.27 4.43
C TYR A 169 2.28 -1.90 4.73
N GLN A 170 2.47 -1.00 3.83
CA GLN A 170 1.86 0.31 3.83
C GLN A 170 1.11 0.52 2.53
#